data_1d6b017bc881179f65e157779d5f88ed
#
_entry.id   1d6b017bc881179f65e157779d5f88ed
#
_cell.length_a   1.000
_cell.length_b   1.000
_cell.length_c   1.000
_cell.angle_alpha   90.00
_cell.angle_beta   90.00
_cell.angle_gamma   90.00
#
_symmetry.space_group_name_H-M   'P 1'
#
loop_
_entity.id
_entity.type
_entity.pdbx_description
1 polymer ?
#
loop_
_entity_poly.entity_id
_entity_poly.type
_entity_poly.pdbx_seq_one_letter_code
_entity_poly.pdbx_strand_id
1 'polypeptide(L)'
;PLTSGVPEELGLWAMFKKQTDFGGDNKAIVLRVTTVQGANPSFAEAQSATTPSDYRRVTVTHARGFGSAFIDCEAISRSKSPEDALAKASAEVDSAMQGMLRSMSRSLFLNIGGTIGQASFSTTTATLLDANGNSAPELAFNFEKGQRIQLASTDGTSGSLRDSGDYVTLLGVNRTNGTLLADAAWSNISGATTGDYLFQKGYFGSNMAGLQSWIPSTAPTAGESFFGCDRSVDTRLYG
;
A
#
# COMPACT_ATOMS: atom_id res chain seq x y z
N PRO A 1 2.02 26.34 4.05
CA PRO A 1 2.13 25.09 3.36
C PRO A 1 2.18 23.96 4.39
N LEU A 2 1.16 23.10 4.37
CA LEU A 2 0.94 21.94 5.26
C LEU A 2 1.93 20.78 5.03
N THR A 3 3.00 21.01 4.29
CA THR A 3 3.93 19.95 3.85
C THR A 3 5.06 19.64 4.83
N SER A 4 5.25 20.41 5.90
CA SER A 4 6.42 20.26 6.78
C SER A 4 6.20 19.36 8.01
N GLY A 5 4.95 19.16 8.48
CA GLY A 5 4.68 18.40 9.70
C GLY A 5 4.52 16.89 9.50
N VAL A 6 4.02 16.47 8.33
CA VAL A 6 3.68 15.07 8.06
C VAL A 6 4.88 14.10 8.04
N PRO A 7 6.04 14.46 7.48
CA PRO A 7 7.16 13.52 7.37
C PRO A 7 7.92 13.26 8.68
N GLU A 8 7.87 14.16 9.64
CA GLU A 8 8.65 14.04 10.88
C GLU A 8 8.04 13.06 11.89
N GLU A 9 6.72 12.88 11.84
CA GLU A 9 6.01 11.93 12.70
C GLU A 9 6.10 10.47 12.22
N LEU A 10 6.46 10.25 10.95
CA LEU A 10 6.64 8.91 10.37
C LEU A 10 8.12 8.52 10.41
N GLY A 11 8.55 7.79 11.44
CA GLY A 11 9.96 7.42 11.64
C GLY A 11 10.63 6.80 10.40
N LEU A 12 9.95 5.87 9.71
CA LEU A 12 10.48 5.29 8.48
C LEU A 12 10.55 6.30 7.33
N TRP A 13 9.56 7.16 7.18
CA TRP A 13 9.53 8.20 6.15
C TRP A 13 10.66 9.22 6.31
N ALA A 14 11.04 9.53 7.54
CA ALA A 14 12.15 10.42 7.83
C ALA A 14 13.51 9.84 7.40
N MET A 15 13.63 8.51 7.37
CA MET A 15 14.86 7.82 6.99
C MET A 15 15.09 7.79 5.47
N PHE A 16 14.03 7.94 4.66
CA PHE A 16 14.16 7.95 3.20
C PHE A 16 14.70 9.28 2.69
N LYS A 17 15.67 9.20 1.79
CA LYS A 17 16.16 10.38 1.06
C LYS A 17 15.08 10.87 0.10
N LYS A 18 14.57 12.07 0.35
CA LYS A 18 13.56 12.70 -0.49
C LYS A 18 14.20 13.30 -1.73
N GLN A 19 13.59 13.05 -2.89
CA GLN A 19 13.93 13.74 -4.14
C GLN A 19 12.87 14.78 -4.44
N THR A 20 13.27 16.02 -4.61
CA THR A 20 12.39 17.19 -4.87
C THR A 20 12.27 17.53 -6.35
N ASP A 21 13.07 16.91 -7.20
CA ASP A 21 13.18 17.16 -8.65
C ASP A 21 12.26 16.27 -9.50
N PHE A 22 11.18 15.73 -8.89
CA PHE A 22 10.19 14.96 -9.61
C PHE A 22 9.23 15.91 -10.36
N GLY A 23 9.52 16.12 -11.64
CA GLY A 23 8.68 16.93 -12.54
C GLY A 23 7.89 16.05 -13.53
N GLY A 24 6.59 16.38 -13.75
CA GLY A 24 5.72 15.65 -14.66
C GLY A 24 5.04 14.44 -14.03
N ASP A 25 4.39 13.60 -14.86
CA ASP A 25 3.57 12.45 -14.40
C ASP A 25 4.39 11.24 -14.01
N ASN A 26 5.62 11.11 -14.53
CA ASN A 26 6.50 9.98 -14.24
C ASN A 26 7.98 10.37 -14.28
N LYS A 27 8.81 9.61 -13.59
CA LYS A 27 10.26 9.74 -13.58
C LYS A 27 10.91 8.43 -14.00
N ALA A 28 11.75 8.49 -15.04
CA ALA A 28 12.53 7.36 -15.48
C ALA A 28 13.85 7.29 -14.69
N ILE A 29 14.12 6.13 -14.11
CA ILE A 29 15.39 5.82 -13.43
C ILE A 29 16.08 4.73 -14.25
N VAL A 30 17.30 5.00 -14.70
CA VAL A 30 18.09 4.04 -15.45
C VAL A 30 19.04 3.32 -14.49
N LEU A 31 18.91 2.00 -14.44
CA LEU A 31 19.74 1.12 -13.62
C LEU A 31 20.69 0.35 -14.54
N ARG A 32 21.98 0.38 -14.24
CA ARG A 32 22.97 -0.48 -14.91
C ARG A 32 23.02 -1.83 -14.21
N VAL A 33 22.58 -2.88 -14.88
CA VAL A 33 22.52 -4.25 -14.34
C VAL A 33 23.88 -4.95 -14.51
N THR A 34 24.48 -4.83 -15.71
CA THR A 34 25.81 -5.43 -15.96
C THR A 34 26.79 -4.40 -16.51
N THR A 35 28.07 -4.63 -16.27
CA THR A 35 29.17 -3.89 -16.89
C THR A 35 29.61 -4.60 -18.16
N VAL A 36 30.30 -3.89 -19.02
CA VAL A 36 30.99 -4.50 -20.18
C VAL A 36 31.86 -5.65 -19.69
N GLN A 37 31.71 -6.80 -20.31
CA GLN A 37 32.58 -7.97 -20.13
C GLN A 37 33.52 -8.07 -21.34
N GLY A 38 34.71 -8.62 -21.16
CA GLY A 38 35.69 -8.74 -22.22
C GLY A 38 37.13 -8.62 -21.69
N ALA A 39 37.33 -8.60 -20.36
CA ALA A 39 38.67 -8.65 -19.78
C ALA A 39 39.30 -10.03 -20.01
N ASN A 40 40.39 -10.11 -20.79
CA ASN A 40 41.11 -11.34 -21.10
C ASN A 40 42.59 -11.01 -21.27
N PRO A 41 43.51 -11.91 -20.91
CA PRO A 41 44.95 -11.73 -21.18
C PRO A 41 45.34 -11.65 -22.65
N SER A 42 44.50 -12.25 -23.55
CA SER A 42 44.65 -12.16 -25.00
C SER A 42 43.77 -11.07 -25.57
N PHE A 43 44.33 -10.18 -26.40
CA PHE A 43 43.54 -9.12 -27.06
C PHE A 43 42.47 -9.68 -27.99
N ALA A 44 42.78 -10.71 -28.76
CA ALA A 44 41.84 -11.35 -29.68
C ALA A 44 40.63 -11.96 -28.93
N GLU A 45 40.88 -12.62 -27.83
CA GLU A 45 39.85 -13.18 -26.95
C GLU A 45 39.04 -12.08 -26.25
N ALA A 46 39.69 -11.02 -25.75
CA ALA A 46 39.00 -9.88 -25.16
C ALA A 46 38.05 -9.21 -26.17
N GLN A 47 38.46 -9.05 -27.41
CA GLN A 47 37.68 -8.47 -28.48
C GLN A 47 36.47 -9.36 -28.86
N SER A 48 36.68 -10.68 -28.96
CA SER A 48 35.62 -11.63 -29.30
C SER A 48 34.61 -11.84 -28.17
N ALA A 49 35.05 -11.73 -26.89
CA ALA A 49 34.21 -11.93 -25.70
C ALA A 49 33.58 -10.64 -25.20
N THR A 50 33.75 -9.49 -25.87
CA THR A 50 33.18 -8.23 -25.43
C THR A 50 31.66 -8.26 -25.55
N THR A 51 30.99 -8.08 -24.39
CA THR A 51 29.54 -7.90 -24.33
C THR A 51 29.20 -6.50 -23.80
N PRO A 52 28.19 -5.82 -24.37
CA PRO A 52 27.83 -4.47 -23.89
C PRO A 52 27.24 -4.49 -22.49
N SER A 53 27.26 -3.34 -21.82
CA SER A 53 26.55 -3.13 -20.56
C SER A 53 25.05 -3.26 -20.77
N ASP A 54 24.36 -3.93 -19.86
CA ASP A 54 22.89 -3.96 -19.82
C ASP A 54 22.34 -2.86 -18.90
N TYR A 55 21.38 -2.10 -19.44
CA TYR A 55 20.69 -1.05 -18.72
C TYR A 55 19.20 -1.36 -18.67
N ARG A 56 18.59 -1.24 -17.49
CA ARG A 56 17.17 -1.36 -17.31
C ARG A 56 16.57 -0.02 -16.90
N ARG A 57 15.40 0.27 -17.42
CA ARG A 57 14.66 1.50 -17.12
C ARG A 57 13.47 1.19 -16.24
N VAL A 58 13.40 1.84 -15.08
CA VAL A 58 12.25 1.83 -14.18
C VAL A 58 11.53 3.16 -14.32
N THR A 59 10.25 3.14 -14.63
CA THR A 59 9.44 4.35 -14.81
C THR A 59 8.47 4.49 -13.63
N VAL A 60 8.88 5.26 -12.62
CA VAL A 60 8.08 5.49 -11.41
C VAL A 60 6.98 6.51 -11.71
N THR A 61 5.74 6.18 -11.34
CA THR A 61 4.56 7.04 -11.46
C THR A 61 4.14 7.59 -10.10
N HIS A 62 3.37 8.68 -10.11
CA HIS A 62 2.80 9.24 -8.89
C HIS A 62 1.73 8.33 -8.30
N ALA A 63 1.80 8.07 -6.99
CA ALA A 63 0.67 7.63 -6.19
C ALA A 63 0.05 8.85 -5.49
N ARG A 64 -1.26 8.95 -5.48
CA ARG A 64 -2.00 10.07 -4.86
C ARG A 64 -2.80 9.57 -3.68
N GLY A 65 -2.77 10.32 -2.57
CA GLY A 65 -3.60 10.09 -1.40
C GLY A 65 -4.42 11.34 -1.09
N PHE A 66 -5.70 11.17 -0.77
CA PHE A 66 -6.60 12.24 -0.39
C PHE A 66 -7.15 11.97 1.01
N GLY A 67 -7.14 12.98 1.86
CA GLY A 67 -7.83 12.99 3.15
C GLY A 67 -9.01 13.95 3.07
N SER A 68 -10.15 13.58 3.69
CA SER A 68 -11.31 14.44 3.83
C SER A 68 -11.65 14.58 5.30
N ALA A 69 -11.94 15.81 5.75
CA ALA A 69 -12.53 16.10 7.05
C ALA A 69 -14.02 16.37 6.88
N PHE A 70 -14.83 15.83 7.77
CA PHE A 70 -16.27 16.16 7.85
C PHE A 70 -16.49 17.06 9.05
N ILE A 71 -16.99 18.26 8.80
CA ILE A 71 -17.31 19.23 9.82
C ILE A 71 -18.83 19.34 9.92
N ASP A 72 -19.39 18.94 11.06
CA ASP A 72 -20.82 19.04 11.32
C ASP A 72 -21.19 20.47 11.67
N CYS A 73 -21.88 21.14 10.73
CA CYS A 73 -22.34 22.52 10.89
C CYS A 73 -23.36 22.65 12.05
N GLU A 74 -24.14 21.63 12.36
CA GLU A 74 -25.07 21.65 13.49
C GLU A 74 -24.32 21.61 14.82
N ALA A 75 -23.30 20.78 14.94
CA ALA A 75 -22.43 20.74 16.11
C ALA A 75 -21.69 22.08 16.34
N ILE A 76 -21.31 22.76 15.26
CA ILE A 76 -20.72 24.10 15.33
C ILE A 76 -21.75 25.13 15.77
N SER A 77 -22.96 25.13 15.22
CA SER A 77 -24.00 26.11 15.57
C SER A 77 -24.48 25.99 17.00
N ARG A 78 -24.34 24.81 17.59
CA ARG A 78 -24.65 24.55 19.03
C ARG A 78 -23.47 24.84 19.94
N SER A 79 -22.36 25.34 19.46
CA SER A 79 -21.19 25.69 20.27
C SER A 79 -21.49 26.93 21.12
N LYS A 80 -20.99 26.97 22.34
CA LYS A 80 -21.25 28.05 23.28
C LYS A 80 -20.51 29.34 22.96
N SER A 81 -19.37 29.23 22.24
CA SER A 81 -18.55 30.34 21.81
C SER A 81 -17.94 30.12 20.45
N PRO A 82 -17.47 31.16 19.75
CA PRO A 82 -16.71 31.04 18.50
C PRO A 82 -15.42 30.22 18.67
N GLU A 83 -14.78 30.32 19.85
CA GLU A 83 -13.56 29.56 20.17
C GLU A 83 -13.84 28.08 20.25
N ASP A 84 -14.96 27.65 20.87
CA ASP A 84 -15.40 26.25 20.93
C ASP A 84 -15.72 25.70 19.53
N ALA A 85 -16.32 26.51 18.67
CA ALA A 85 -16.59 26.14 17.29
C ALA A 85 -15.30 25.90 16.49
N LEU A 86 -14.35 26.82 16.63
CA LEU A 86 -13.04 26.71 15.99
C LEU A 86 -12.25 25.49 16.50
N ALA A 87 -12.27 25.23 17.81
CA ALA A 87 -11.61 24.08 18.42
C ALA A 87 -12.16 22.75 17.89
N LYS A 88 -13.49 22.63 17.72
CA LYS A 88 -14.11 21.42 17.13
C LYS A 88 -13.71 21.25 15.67
N ALA A 89 -13.76 22.32 14.87
CA ALA A 89 -13.35 22.26 13.47
C ALA A 89 -11.86 21.89 13.31
N SER A 90 -10.99 22.44 14.15
CA SER A 90 -9.57 22.08 14.20
C SER A 90 -9.37 20.61 14.56
N ALA A 91 -10.07 20.08 15.57
CA ALA A 91 -9.99 18.69 15.99
C ALA A 91 -10.39 17.71 14.86
N GLU A 92 -11.41 18.05 14.06
CA GLU A 92 -11.80 17.23 12.89
C GLU A 92 -10.75 17.23 11.79
N VAL A 93 -10.13 18.39 11.52
CA VAL A 93 -9.01 18.50 10.57
C VAL A 93 -7.80 17.70 11.06
N ASP A 94 -7.44 17.82 12.34
CA ASP A 94 -6.32 17.06 12.93
C ASP A 94 -6.59 15.56 12.89
N SER A 95 -7.83 15.13 13.15
CA SER A 95 -8.24 13.73 13.05
C SER A 95 -8.09 13.20 11.62
N ALA A 96 -8.51 13.99 10.61
CA ALA A 96 -8.35 13.63 9.20
C ALA A 96 -6.87 13.53 8.79
N MET A 97 -6.03 14.45 9.27
CA MET A 97 -4.59 14.41 9.06
C MET A 97 -3.95 13.16 9.68
N GLN A 98 -4.30 12.81 10.93
CA GLN A 98 -3.82 11.59 11.57
C GLN A 98 -4.27 10.33 10.82
N GLY A 99 -5.51 10.29 10.32
CA GLY A 99 -6.01 9.20 9.49
C GLY A 99 -5.20 9.03 8.19
N MET A 100 -4.87 10.15 7.52
CA MET A 100 -4.02 10.15 6.34
C MET A 100 -2.59 9.68 6.65
N LEU A 101 -2.00 10.16 7.75
CA LEU A 101 -0.67 9.73 8.21
C LEU A 101 -0.60 8.24 8.47
N ARG A 102 -1.59 7.67 9.16
CA ARG A 102 -1.67 6.22 9.42
C ARG A 102 -1.78 5.43 8.12
N SER A 103 -2.60 5.91 7.17
CA SER A 103 -2.73 5.27 5.86
C SER A 103 -1.42 5.29 5.08
N MET A 104 -0.71 6.43 5.07
CA MET A 104 0.61 6.55 4.44
C MET A 104 1.64 5.64 5.12
N SER A 105 1.71 5.65 6.45
CA SER A 105 2.62 4.79 7.22
C SER A 105 2.42 3.32 6.88
N ARG A 106 1.17 2.87 6.84
CA ARG A 106 0.82 1.50 6.47
C ARG A 106 1.24 1.20 5.03
N SER A 107 0.94 2.10 4.09
CA SER A 107 1.24 1.94 2.67
C SER A 107 2.74 1.86 2.37
N LEU A 108 3.61 2.42 3.22
CA LEU A 108 5.08 2.27 3.10
C LEU A 108 5.55 0.81 3.23
N PHE A 109 4.81 -0.04 3.95
CA PHE A 109 5.17 -1.44 4.15
C PHE A 109 4.46 -2.38 3.17
N LEU A 110 3.30 -1.98 2.63
CA LEU A 110 2.46 -2.82 1.79
C LEU A 110 2.95 -2.92 0.34
N ASN A 111 2.33 -3.83 -0.41
CA ASN A 111 2.53 -3.91 -1.85
C ASN A 111 1.69 -2.85 -2.61
N ILE A 112 1.97 -2.69 -3.90
CA ILE A 112 1.25 -1.77 -4.79
C ILE A 112 -0.24 -2.17 -4.96
N GLY A 113 -0.58 -3.44 -4.73
CA GLY A 113 -1.94 -3.95 -4.78
C GLY A 113 -2.84 -3.40 -3.69
N GLY A 114 -2.27 -2.96 -2.54
CA GLY A 114 -3.01 -2.30 -1.46
C GLY A 114 -3.72 -3.24 -0.49
N THR A 115 -3.38 -4.54 -0.49
CA THR A 115 -3.92 -5.48 0.51
C THR A 115 -3.44 -5.13 1.91
N ILE A 116 -4.33 -5.22 2.89
CA ILE A 116 -4.04 -4.94 4.31
C ILE A 116 -4.12 -6.18 5.20
N GLY A 117 -4.48 -7.32 4.64
CA GLY A 117 -4.54 -8.62 5.31
C GLY A 117 -5.36 -9.61 4.53
N GLN A 118 -5.45 -10.83 5.06
CA GLN A 118 -6.34 -11.90 4.62
C GLN A 118 -7.26 -12.29 5.77
N ALA A 119 -8.42 -12.91 5.48
CA ALA A 119 -9.31 -13.35 6.54
C ALA A 119 -10.11 -14.61 6.19
N SER A 120 -10.57 -15.27 7.24
CA SER A 120 -11.69 -16.22 7.21
C SER A 120 -12.96 -15.54 7.70
N PHE A 121 -14.09 -15.89 7.12
CA PHE A 121 -15.35 -15.21 7.39
C PHE A 121 -16.35 -16.12 8.09
N SER A 122 -17.04 -15.55 9.09
CA SER A 122 -18.17 -16.18 9.78
C SER A 122 -19.25 -15.13 10.00
N THR A 123 -20.38 -15.25 9.32
CA THR A 123 -21.49 -14.29 9.35
C THR A 123 -20.99 -12.82 9.29
N THR A 124 -21.01 -12.09 10.43
CA THR A 124 -20.56 -10.70 10.56
C THR A 124 -19.12 -10.56 11.08
N THR A 125 -18.48 -11.67 11.45
CA THR A 125 -17.13 -11.66 12.01
C THR A 125 -16.13 -12.18 10.99
N ALA A 126 -14.97 -11.52 10.87
CA ALA A 126 -13.82 -12.01 10.12
C ALA A 126 -12.65 -12.23 11.07
N THR A 127 -11.93 -13.34 10.92
CA THR A 127 -10.68 -13.61 11.65
C THR A 127 -9.52 -13.43 10.69
N LEU A 128 -8.58 -12.55 11.08
CA LEU A 128 -7.40 -12.24 10.26
C LEU A 128 -6.44 -13.42 10.18
N LEU A 129 -5.91 -13.63 9.00
CA LEU A 129 -5.00 -14.72 8.67
C LEU A 129 -3.68 -14.20 8.11
N ASP A 130 -2.60 -14.94 8.37
CA ASP A 130 -1.33 -14.80 7.66
C ASP A 130 -1.39 -15.46 6.27
N ALA A 131 -0.30 -15.36 5.50
CA ALA A 131 -0.18 -15.98 4.18
C ALA A 131 -0.26 -17.52 4.20
N ASN A 132 -0.10 -18.16 5.36
CA ASN A 132 -0.18 -19.61 5.55
C ASN A 132 -1.57 -20.07 6.04
N GLY A 133 -2.49 -19.13 6.25
CA GLY A 133 -3.84 -19.41 6.75
C GLY A 133 -3.94 -19.55 8.27
N ASN A 134 -2.90 -19.21 9.02
CA ASN A 134 -2.96 -19.19 10.49
C ASN A 134 -3.51 -17.85 10.99
N SER A 135 -4.07 -17.86 12.20
CA SER A 135 -4.55 -16.62 12.84
C SER A 135 -3.41 -15.61 13.04
N ALA A 136 -3.62 -14.37 12.61
CA ALA A 136 -2.64 -13.29 12.63
C ALA A 136 -3.22 -12.03 13.32
N PRO A 137 -3.35 -12.03 14.66
CA PRO A 137 -3.95 -10.91 15.39
C PRO A 137 -3.17 -9.60 15.26
N GLU A 138 -1.88 -9.65 14.97
CA GLU A 138 -1.04 -8.48 14.71
C GLU A 138 -1.50 -7.67 13.50
N LEU A 139 -2.15 -8.27 12.52
CA LEU A 139 -2.71 -7.55 11.38
C LEU A 139 -3.87 -6.62 11.76
N ALA A 140 -4.48 -6.82 12.94
CA ALA A 140 -5.60 -6.00 13.41
C ALA A 140 -5.22 -4.51 13.63
N PHE A 141 -3.92 -4.21 13.76
CA PHE A 141 -3.45 -2.83 13.81
C PHE A 141 -3.62 -2.06 12.48
N ASN A 142 -3.81 -2.77 11.38
CA ASN A 142 -4.10 -2.18 10.08
C ASN A 142 -5.55 -1.72 9.93
N PHE A 143 -6.42 -2.08 10.87
CA PHE A 143 -7.86 -1.86 10.80
C PHE A 143 -8.36 -0.91 11.87
N GLU A 144 -9.35 -0.09 11.49
CA GLU A 144 -10.02 0.86 12.39
C GLU A 144 -11.53 0.76 12.24
N LYS A 145 -12.25 1.08 13.32
CA LYS A 145 -13.72 1.20 13.28
C LYS A 145 -14.15 2.25 12.25
N GLY A 146 -15.19 1.96 11.48
CA GLY A 146 -15.72 2.84 10.43
C GLY A 146 -15.04 2.68 9.07
N GLN A 147 -13.97 1.88 8.96
CA GLN A 147 -13.38 1.57 7.66
C GLN A 147 -14.34 0.73 6.81
N ARG A 148 -14.35 1.03 5.51
CA ARG A 148 -15.07 0.27 4.49
C ARG A 148 -14.12 -0.71 3.85
N ILE A 149 -14.43 -2.01 3.91
CA ILE A 149 -13.57 -3.09 3.47
C ILE A 149 -14.15 -3.76 2.25
N GLN A 150 -13.33 -3.91 1.22
CA GLN A 150 -13.58 -4.66 -0.01
C GLN A 150 -12.77 -5.95 -0.01
N LEU A 151 -13.21 -6.94 -0.79
CA LEU A 151 -12.57 -8.25 -0.89
C LEU A 151 -12.07 -8.52 -2.31
N ALA A 152 -10.99 -9.29 -2.42
CA ALA A 152 -10.55 -9.88 -3.68
C ALA A 152 -9.87 -11.24 -3.43
N SER A 153 -9.81 -12.07 -4.47
CA SER A 153 -9.11 -13.36 -4.44
C SER A 153 -7.59 -13.21 -4.58
N THR A 154 -7.13 -12.04 -4.97
CA THR A 154 -5.70 -11.72 -5.20
C THR A 154 -5.28 -10.56 -4.31
N ASP A 155 -3.98 -10.36 -4.19
CA ASP A 155 -3.37 -9.29 -3.39
C ASP A 155 -3.51 -7.88 -3.99
N GLY A 156 -4.26 -7.73 -5.09
CA GLY A 156 -4.50 -6.46 -5.78
C GLY A 156 -3.45 -6.07 -6.81
N THR A 157 -2.39 -6.85 -6.99
CA THR A 157 -1.44 -6.65 -8.10
C THR A 157 -2.02 -7.10 -9.43
N SER A 158 -3.05 -7.97 -9.38
CA SER A 158 -3.79 -8.48 -10.54
C SER A 158 -5.22 -8.83 -10.13
N GLY A 159 -6.06 -9.20 -11.09
CA GLY A 159 -7.43 -9.66 -10.83
C GLY A 159 -8.45 -8.53 -10.66
N SER A 160 -9.52 -8.80 -9.93
CA SER A 160 -10.63 -7.88 -9.68
C SER A 160 -11.19 -8.04 -8.28
N LEU A 161 -11.87 -7.01 -7.80
CA LEU A 161 -12.64 -7.05 -6.56
C LEU A 161 -13.80 -8.05 -6.67
N ARG A 162 -14.14 -8.66 -5.54
CA ARG A 162 -15.39 -9.43 -5.40
C ARG A 162 -16.58 -8.51 -5.57
N ASP A 163 -17.66 -9.06 -6.09
CA ASP A 163 -18.96 -8.40 -6.23
C ASP A 163 -18.90 -6.96 -6.78
N SER A 164 -18.13 -6.77 -7.86
CA SER A 164 -17.93 -5.46 -8.50
C SER A 164 -17.43 -4.35 -7.55
N GLY A 165 -16.84 -4.74 -6.41
CA GLY A 165 -16.29 -3.80 -5.43
C GLY A 165 -17.26 -3.40 -4.33
N ASP A 166 -18.25 -4.24 -4.05
CA ASP A 166 -19.09 -4.08 -2.86
C ASP A 166 -18.27 -4.16 -1.56
N TYR A 167 -18.79 -3.64 -0.46
CA TYR A 167 -18.03 -3.47 0.77
C TYR A 167 -18.89 -3.67 2.02
N VAL A 168 -18.24 -3.97 3.13
CA VAL A 168 -18.81 -3.90 4.48
C VAL A 168 -18.11 -2.80 5.29
N THR A 169 -18.80 -2.26 6.30
CA THR A 169 -18.25 -1.26 7.22
C THR A 169 -17.90 -1.91 8.56
N LEU A 170 -16.70 -1.66 9.07
CA LEU A 170 -16.27 -2.20 10.35
C LEU A 170 -16.95 -1.48 11.52
N LEU A 171 -17.67 -2.21 12.37
CA LEU A 171 -18.24 -1.74 13.62
C LEU A 171 -17.25 -1.84 14.78
N GLY A 172 -16.32 -2.79 14.70
CA GLY A 172 -15.32 -3.02 15.75
C GLY A 172 -14.13 -3.83 15.27
N VAL A 173 -13.01 -3.66 15.98
CA VAL A 173 -11.76 -4.39 15.77
C VAL A 173 -11.28 -4.93 17.11
N ASN A 174 -11.15 -6.25 17.22
CA ASN A 174 -10.55 -6.88 18.38
C ASN A 174 -9.07 -7.18 18.10
N ARG A 175 -8.19 -6.39 18.67
CA ARG A 175 -6.74 -6.48 18.46
C ARG A 175 -6.09 -7.64 19.22
N THR A 176 -6.77 -8.20 20.22
CA THR A 176 -6.25 -9.34 20.98
C THR A 176 -6.38 -10.64 20.19
N ASN A 177 -7.53 -10.82 19.54
CA ASN A 177 -7.86 -12.07 18.82
C ASN A 177 -7.74 -11.93 17.29
N GLY A 178 -7.44 -10.73 16.78
CA GLY A 178 -7.38 -10.49 15.33
C GLY A 178 -8.73 -10.64 14.64
N THR A 179 -9.83 -10.22 15.29
CA THR A 179 -11.17 -10.34 14.71
C THR A 179 -11.77 -8.97 14.38
N LEU A 180 -12.46 -8.94 13.25
CA LEU A 180 -13.16 -7.77 12.73
C LEU A 180 -14.67 -8.02 12.79
N LEU A 181 -15.43 -7.07 13.34
CA LEU A 181 -16.89 -7.10 13.33
C LEU A 181 -17.40 -6.13 12.26
N ALA A 182 -18.21 -6.63 11.33
CA ALA A 182 -18.82 -5.85 10.27
C ALA A 182 -20.28 -5.48 10.58
N ASP A 183 -20.76 -4.45 9.91
CA ASP A 183 -22.17 -3.97 9.96
C ASP A 183 -23.15 -4.93 9.26
N ALA A 184 -22.64 -5.72 8.33
CA ALA A 184 -23.39 -6.70 7.56
C ALA A 184 -22.64 -8.04 7.48
N ALA A 185 -23.32 -9.10 7.05
CA ALA A 185 -22.70 -10.39 6.82
C ALA A 185 -21.69 -10.27 5.67
N TRP A 186 -20.49 -10.86 5.86
CA TRP A 186 -19.44 -10.89 4.84
C TRP A 186 -19.90 -11.62 3.56
N SER A 187 -20.84 -12.57 3.68
CA SER A 187 -21.46 -13.26 2.55
C SER A 187 -22.32 -12.33 1.66
N ASN A 188 -22.64 -11.12 2.10
CA ASN A 188 -23.31 -10.13 1.28
C ASN A 188 -22.42 -9.64 0.14
N ILE A 189 -21.10 -9.74 0.32
CA ILE A 189 -20.13 -9.59 -0.78
C ILE A 189 -20.09 -10.94 -1.51
N SER A 190 -20.74 -11.02 -2.66
CA SER A 190 -20.87 -12.25 -3.44
C SER A 190 -19.50 -12.81 -3.80
N GLY A 191 -19.32 -14.11 -3.57
CA GLY A 191 -18.05 -14.79 -3.82
C GLY A 191 -17.00 -14.65 -2.72
N ALA A 192 -17.33 -14.06 -1.55
CA ALA A 192 -16.43 -14.03 -0.40
C ALA A 192 -16.06 -15.45 0.07
N THR A 193 -14.77 -15.73 0.17
CA THR A 193 -14.23 -17.04 0.57
C THR A 193 -13.11 -16.88 1.57
N THR A 194 -12.90 -17.89 2.42
CA THR A 194 -11.76 -17.93 3.34
C THR A 194 -10.45 -17.79 2.58
N GLY A 195 -9.58 -16.94 3.06
CA GLY A 195 -8.30 -16.61 2.42
C GLY A 195 -8.37 -15.42 1.45
N ASP A 196 -9.55 -14.83 1.25
CA ASP A 196 -9.65 -13.60 0.46
C ASP A 196 -8.88 -12.46 1.12
N TYR A 197 -8.32 -11.62 0.28
CA TYR A 197 -7.57 -10.43 0.65
C TYR A 197 -8.51 -9.27 0.96
N LEU A 198 -8.15 -8.52 1.98
CA LEU A 198 -8.88 -7.37 2.49
C LEU A 198 -8.26 -6.08 1.98
N PHE A 199 -9.11 -5.15 1.52
CA PHE A 199 -8.70 -3.85 1.03
C PHE A 199 -9.54 -2.76 1.68
N GLN A 200 -8.93 -1.66 2.03
CA GLN A 200 -9.69 -0.44 2.30
C GLN A 200 -10.33 0.03 0.98
N LYS A 201 -11.58 0.43 1.00
CA LYS A 201 -12.31 0.86 -0.20
C LYS A 201 -11.52 1.90 -1.00
N GLY A 202 -11.30 1.59 -2.29
CA GLY A 202 -10.57 2.45 -3.22
C GLY A 202 -9.06 2.24 -3.27
N TYR A 203 -8.50 1.32 -2.48
CA TYR A 203 -7.05 1.03 -2.49
C TYR A 203 -6.66 -0.14 -3.41
N PHE A 204 -7.61 -0.95 -3.85
CA PHE A 204 -7.33 -2.09 -4.75
C PHE A 204 -6.59 -1.63 -6.01
N GLY A 205 -5.37 -2.12 -6.23
CA GLY A 205 -4.53 -1.79 -7.39
C GLY A 205 -4.10 -0.31 -7.48
N SER A 206 -4.32 0.49 -6.42
CA SER A 206 -4.09 1.95 -6.45
C SER A 206 -3.23 2.44 -5.28
N ASN A 207 -2.57 1.53 -4.56
CA ASN A 207 -1.70 1.89 -3.46
C ASN A 207 -0.32 2.36 -3.95
N MET A 208 0.44 3.05 -3.09
CA MET A 208 1.86 3.31 -3.36
C MET A 208 2.65 2.01 -3.29
N ALA A 209 3.72 1.90 -4.07
CA ALA A 209 4.65 0.77 -3.98
C ALA A 209 5.50 0.90 -2.71
N GLY A 210 5.10 0.24 -1.65
CA GLY A 210 5.84 0.17 -0.39
C GLY A 210 6.95 -0.87 -0.42
N LEU A 211 7.56 -1.13 0.73
CA LEU A 211 8.72 -2.04 0.86
C LEU A 211 8.44 -3.43 0.30
N GLN A 212 7.25 -3.99 0.52
CA GLN A 212 6.88 -5.31 0.01
C GLN A 212 6.88 -5.39 -1.53
N SER A 213 6.61 -4.27 -2.22
CA SER A 213 6.73 -4.20 -3.68
C SER A 213 8.17 -4.15 -4.15
N TRP A 214 9.03 -3.44 -3.41
CA TRP A 214 10.44 -3.29 -3.78
C TRP A 214 11.27 -4.51 -3.41
N ILE A 215 10.97 -5.14 -2.26
CA ILE A 215 11.64 -6.33 -1.71
C ILE A 215 10.58 -7.42 -1.53
N PRO A 216 10.16 -8.10 -2.60
CA PRO A 216 9.17 -9.16 -2.51
C PRO A 216 9.72 -10.38 -1.76
N SER A 217 8.86 -11.08 -1.02
CA SER A 217 9.24 -12.31 -0.28
C SER A 217 9.51 -13.51 -1.19
N THR A 218 9.02 -13.46 -2.44
CA THR A 218 9.25 -14.49 -3.46
C THR A 218 9.91 -13.86 -4.68
N ALA A 219 10.78 -14.61 -5.35
CA ALA A 219 11.43 -14.13 -6.57
C ALA A 219 10.39 -13.81 -7.64
N PRO A 220 10.50 -12.66 -8.34
CA PRO A 220 9.62 -12.33 -9.44
C PRO A 220 9.65 -13.37 -10.55
N THR A 221 8.51 -13.67 -11.16
CA THR A 221 8.41 -14.57 -12.29
C THR A 221 8.81 -13.88 -13.60
N ALA A 222 9.29 -14.68 -14.58
CA ALA A 222 9.68 -14.14 -15.89
C ALA A 222 8.50 -13.42 -16.56
N GLY A 223 8.75 -12.20 -17.04
CA GLY A 223 7.74 -11.35 -17.65
C GLY A 223 6.91 -10.52 -16.66
N GLU A 224 7.13 -10.67 -15.35
CA GLU A 224 6.51 -9.81 -14.35
C GLU A 224 7.12 -8.39 -14.42
N SER A 225 6.29 -7.43 -14.81
CA SER A 225 6.72 -6.05 -14.98
C SER A 225 6.47 -5.21 -13.72
N PHE A 226 7.54 -4.69 -13.14
CA PHE A 226 7.47 -3.72 -12.05
C PHE A 226 7.96 -2.35 -12.55
N PHE A 227 7.05 -1.39 -12.64
CA PHE A 227 7.32 -0.08 -13.24
C PHE A 227 7.98 -0.14 -14.64
N GLY A 228 7.57 -1.12 -15.46
CA GLY A 228 8.11 -1.33 -16.80
C GLY A 228 9.44 -2.09 -16.87
N CYS A 229 9.95 -2.58 -15.73
CA CYS A 229 11.17 -3.38 -15.66
C CYS A 229 10.84 -4.83 -15.27
N ASP A 230 11.32 -5.80 -16.06
CA ASP A 230 11.33 -7.21 -15.66
C ASP A 230 12.48 -7.43 -14.66
N ARG A 231 12.13 -7.75 -13.42
CA ARG A 231 13.10 -7.95 -12.33
C ARG A 231 13.61 -9.38 -12.23
N SER A 232 12.98 -10.33 -12.92
CA SER A 232 13.38 -11.75 -12.87
C SER A 232 14.76 -12.03 -13.45
N VAL A 233 15.28 -11.11 -14.28
CA VAL A 233 16.54 -11.26 -14.99
C VAL A 233 17.78 -11.16 -14.10
N ASP A 234 17.68 -10.49 -12.94
CA ASP A 234 18.82 -10.33 -12.02
C ASP A 234 18.33 -10.13 -10.57
N THR A 235 18.88 -10.91 -9.65
CA THR A 235 18.55 -10.84 -8.22
C THR A 235 18.81 -9.46 -7.60
N ARG A 236 19.74 -8.67 -8.14
CA ARG A 236 20.02 -7.30 -7.69
C ARG A 236 18.85 -6.33 -7.90
N LEU A 237 17.85 -6.72 -8.69
CA LEU A 237 16.67 -5.88 -8.98
C LEU A 237 15.53 -6.08 -7.97
N TYR A 238 15.61 -7.07 -7.07
CA TYR A 238 14.55 -7.35 -6.09
C TYR A 238 15.03 -7.76 -4.69
N GLY A 239 16.31 -7.76 -4.42
CA GLY A 239 16.89 -8.01 -3.09
C GLY A 239 17.45 -9.41 -2.90
#